data_b6c59f94a2499b5c4f9cee35bbe6e3b9
#
_entry.id   b6c59f94a2499b5c4f9cee35bbe6e3b9
#
_cell.length_a   1.000
_cell.length_b   1.000
_cell.length_c   1.000
_cell.angle_alpha   90.00
_cell.angle_beta   90.00
_cell.angle_gamma   90.00
#
_symmetry.space_group_name_H-M   'P 1'
#
loop_
_entity.id
_entity.type
_entity.pdbx_description
1 polymer ?
#
loop_
_entity_poly.entity_id
_entity_poly.type
_entity_poly.pdbx_seq_one_letter_code
_entity_poly.pdbx_strand_id
1 'polypeptide(L)'
;YLPRIRSQIKITRLETSMSNGTKVVKRNGSIEPLDLEKMHKMVELACEGLAGVSASQVEIQSGIQFYDGMSTADIQGILVKSASDLIDLESPNYQYVAARLLLYGLRKNLYGRLHELPVLIEQIKRGVGKGIYDADILKKYTETEIESLDNIIDHHRDYLFTYAGLRQVVDKYLVQDRSSGQVYETPQFMYMLIAMTIFAEYPPESRLDYVTRYYNAISRHKINIPTPIMGGVRTPIRQFASCVLVDIDDTLDSI
;
A
#
# COMPACT_ATOMS: atom_id res chain seq x y z
N TYR A 1 39.02 21.38 16.67
CA TYR A 1 37.82 22.16 16.23
C TYR A 1 38.09 22.71 14.83
N LEU A 2 37.78 22.02 13.72
CA LEU A 2 37.52 22.59 12.39
C LEU A 2 37.77 21.63 11.19
N PRO A 3 37.41 20.35 11.21
CA PRO A 3 37.35 19.57 9.98
C PRO A 3 35.91 19.26 9.46
N ARG A 4 34.85 19.44 10.28
CA ARG A 4 33.47 19.02 9.86
C ARG A 4 32.78 19.97 8.86
N ILE A 5 33.12 21.24 8.83
CA ILE A 5 32.44 22.21 7.97
C ILE A 5 32.90 22.11 6.49
N ARG A 6 34.17 21.72 6.24
CA ARG A 6 34.67 21.60 4.86
C ARG A 6 34.16 20.38 4.10
N SER A 7 33.76 19.30 4.80
CA SER A 7 33.20 18.09 4.16
C SER A 7 31.74 18.31 3.73
N GLN A 8 30.95 19.00 4.54
CA GLN A 8 29.56 19.28 4.19
C GLN A 8 29.41 20.22 2.99
N ILE A 9 30.24 21.24 2.89
CA ILE A 9 30.22 22.19 1.75
C ILE A 9 30.63 21.49 0.44
N LYS A 10 31.49 20.50 0.49
CA LYS A 10 31.94 19.76 -0.70
C LYS A 10 30.87 18.75 -1.17
N ILE A 11 30.12 18.13 -0.25
CA ILE A 11 29.00 17.20 -0.54
C ILE A 11 27.87 18.00 -1.18
N THR A 12 27.43 19.10 -0.58
CA THR A 12 26.35 19.96 -1.11
C THR A 12 26.66 20.52 -2.51
N ARG A 13 27.95 20.83 -2.81
CA ARG A 13 28.35 21.33 -4.13
C ARG A 13 28.44 20.25 -5.21
N LEU A 14 28.74 19.01 -4.85
CA LEU A 14 28.71 17.87 -5.77
C LEU A 14 27.25 17.43 -6.08
N GLU A 15 26.39 17.43 -5.07
CA GLU A 15 24.96 17.11 -5.23
C GLU A 15 24.25 18.12 -6.15
N THR A 16 24.54 19.44 -6.00
CA THR A 16 23.92 20.48 -6.83
C THR A 16 24.41 20.44 -8.28
N SER A 17 25.62 19.94 -8.55
CA SER A 17 26.16 19.86 -9.93
C SER A 17 25.66 18.58 -10.68
N MET A 18 25.33 17.50 -9.98
CA MET A 18 24.86 16.26 -10.58
C MET A 18 23.34 16.24 -10.85
N SER A 19 22.55 17.05 -10.13
CA SER A 19 21.09 17.04 -10.30
C SER A 19 20.57 17.89 -11.48
N ASN A 20 21.35 18.86 -11.95
CA ASN A 20 20.88 19.83 -12.96
C ASN A 20 20.73 19.27 -14.40
N GLY A 21 21.02 18.00 -14.65
CA GLY A 21 20.90 17.38 -15.98
C GLY A 21 20.24 15.99 -15.98
N THR A 22 20.21 15.29 -14.85
CA THR A 22 19.66 13.93 -14.77
C THR A 22 18.14 13.94 -14.91
N LYS A 23 17.60 13.14 -15.83
CA LYS A 23 16.16 12.99 -16.07
C LYS A 23 15.68 11.65 -15.52
N VAL A 24 14.44 11.64 -15.05
CA VAL A 24 13.78 10.43 -14.54
C VAL A 24 12.50 10.14 -15.32
N VAL A 25 12.15 8.87 -15.43
CA VAL A 25 10.92 8.40 -16.04
C VAL A 25 9.84 8.29 -14.96
N LYS A 26 8.74 9.00 -15.13
CA LYS A 26 7.58 8.95 -14.26
C LYS A 26 6.72 7.71 -14.55
N ARG A 27 5.82 7.37 -13.61
CA ARG A 27 4.89 6.22 -13.76
C ARG A 27 3.96 6.33 -14.97
N ASN A 28 3.66 7.53 -15.43
CA ASN A 28 2.87 7.80 -16.64
C ASN A 28 3.70 7.81 -17.94
N GLY A 29 5.01 7.49 -17.85
CA GLY A 29 5.93 7.50 -18.97
C GLY A 29 6.54 8.87 -19.32
N SER A 30 6.12 9.97 -18.67
CA SER A 30 6.73 11.28 -18.89
C SER A 30 8.16 11.33 -18.35
N ILE A 31 9.01 12.13 -19.02
CA ILE A 31 10.39 12.34 -18.63
C ILE A 31 10.50 13.75 -18.02
N GLU A 32 11.01 13.82 -16.79
CA GLU A 32 11.16 15.07 -16.06
C GLU A 32 12.56 15.17 -15.44
N PRO A 33 13.07 16.38 -15.13
CA PRO A 33 14.28 16.53 -14.33
C PRO A 33 14.12 15.85 -12.96
N LEU A 34 15.21 15.26 -12.48
CA LEU A 34 15.27 14.69 -11.13
C LEU A 34 15.11 15.82 -10.09
N ASP A 35 14.14 15.66 -9.21
CA ASP A 35 13.85 16.57 -8.11
C ASP A 35 14.19 15.89 -6.78
N LEU A 36 15.39 16.17 -6.27
CA LEU A 36 15.89 15.62 -5.00
C LEU A 36 15.13 16.18 -3.79
N GLU A 37 14.67 17.43 -3.87
CA GLU A 37 13.91 18.05 -2.78
C GLU A 37 12.56 17.35 -2.61
N LYS A 38 11.91 16.99 -3.72
CA LYS A 38 10.65 16.23 -3.70
C LYS A 38 10.85 14.83 -3.15
N MET A 39 11.99 14.18 -3.44
CA MET A 39 12.35 12.90 -2.87
C MET A 39 12.56 13.03 -1.36
N HIS A 40 13.34 14.01 -0.92
CA HIS A 40 13.60 14.29 0.49
C HIS A 40 12.31 14.53 1.28
N LYS A 41 11.44 15.42 0.80
CA LYS A 41 10.12 15.68 1.42
C LYS A 41 9.26 14.42 1.56
N MET A 42 9.33 13.49 0.62
CA MET A 42 8.59 12.23 0.72
C MET A 42 9.15 11.34 1.83
N VAL A 43 10.47 11.29 2.02
CA VAL A 43 11.10 10.52 3.11
C VAL A 43 10.82 11.19 4.46
N GLU A 44 10.91 12.52 4.54
CA GLU A 44 10.54 13.28 5.75
C GLU A 44 9.09 12.99 6.17
N LEU A 45 8.15 13.04 5.22
CA LEU A 45 6.73 12.72 5.47
C LEU A 45 6.57 11.28 5.99
N ALA A 46 7.38 10.33 5.51
CA ALA A 46 7.35 8.96 6.02
C ALA A 46 7.89 8.84 7.45
N CYS A 47 8.80 9.71 7.85
CA CYS A 47 9.38 9.76 9.20
C CYS A 47 8.52 10.56 10.20
N GLU A 48 7.57 11.36 9.72
CA GLU A 48 6.80 12.29 10.54
C GLU A 48 6.10 11.57 11.72
N GLY A 49 6.27 12.14 12.94
CA GLY A 49 5.67 11.62 14.16
C GLY A 49 6.26 10.31 14.68
N LEU A 50 7.36 9.80 14.10
CA LEU A 50 8.05 8.60 14.57
C LEU A 50 9.34 8.98 15.32
N ALA A 51 9.51 8.44 16.53
CA ALA A 51 10.73 8.65 17.32
C ALA A 51 11.86 7.74 16.83
N GLY A 52 13.12 8.22 16.92
CA GLY A 52 14.31 7.42 16.64
C GLY A 52 14.55 7.11 15.16
N VAL A 53 13.95 7.89 14.24
CA VAL A 53 14.15 7.74 12.79
C VAL A 53 14.64 9.05 12.16
N SER A 54 15.33 8.97 11.05
CA SER A 54 15.89 10.12 10.31
C SER A 54 15.77 9.92 8.81
N ALA A 55 15.22 10.92 8.12
CA ALA A 55 15.15 10.92 6.66
C ALA A 55 16.55 10.84 6.04
N SER A 56 17.49 11.60 6.57
CA SER A 56 18.89 11.60 6.09
C SER A 56 19.57 10.23 6.23
N GLN A 57 19.25 9.44 7.27
CA GLN A 57 19.78 8.07 7.39
C GLN A 57 19.24 7.14 6.30
N VAL A 58 17.94 7.23 5.98
CA VAL A 58 17.35 6.47 4.87
C VAL A 58 18.00 6.82 3.54
N GLU A 59 18.25 8.13 3.30
CA GLU A 59 18.86 8.60 2.07
C GLU A 59 20.33 8.17 1.96
N ILE A 60 21.11 8.28 3.03
CA ILE A 60 22.50 7.81 3.07
C ILE A 60 22.55 6.30 2.86
N GLN A 61 21.69 5.53 3.56
CA GLN A 61 21.61 4.09 3.42
C GLN A 61 21.21 3.67 2.00
N SER A 62 20.45 4.51 1.30
CA SER A 62 20.02 4.20 -0.06
C SER A 62 21.18 4.08 -1.03
N GLY A 63 22.26 4.87 -0.86
CA GLY A 63 23.41 4.87 -1.75
C GLY A 63 23.03 5.06 -3.22
N ILE A 64 21.88 5.70 -3.51
CA ILE A 64 21.34 5.79 -4.86
C ILE A 64 22.34 6.51 -5.78
N GLN A 65 22.75 5.78 -6.81
CA GLN A 65 23.45 6.39 -7.94
C GLN A 65 22.42 6.71 -9.02
N PHE A 66 22.09 7.99 -9.15
CA PHE A 66 21.15 8.43 -10.17
C PHE A 66 21.77 8.37 -11.56
N TYR A 67 21.02 7.84 -12.51
CA TYR A 67 21.37 7.82 -13.92
C TYR A 67 20.21 8.33 -14.77
N ASP A 68 20.53 8.80 -15.97
CA ASP A 68 19.53 9.34 -16.90
C ASP A 68 18.56 8.25 -17.36
N GLY A 69 17.26 8.54 -17.22
CA GLY A 69 16.21 7.56 -17.54
C GLY A 69 15.83 6.62 -16.39
N MET A 70 16.38 6.76 -15.16
CA MET A 70 15.97 5.97 -14.01
C MET A 70 14.49 6.18 -13.70
N SER A 71 13.75 5.09 -13.41
CA SER A 71 12.33 5.23 -13.09
C SER A 71 12.11 5.75 -11.67
N THR A 72 11.10 6.59 -11.48
CA THR A 72 10.70 7.02 -10.12
C THR A 72 10.12 5.88 -9.30
N ALA A 73 9.71 4.77 -9.92
CA ALA A 73 9.29 3.56 -9.22
C ALA A 73 10.49 2.83 -8.62
N ASP A 74 11.61 2.73 -9.36
CA ASP A 74 12.85 2.11 -8.85
C ASP A 74 13.43 2.92 -7.70
N ILE A 75 13.47 4.27 -7.82
CA ILE A 75 13.87 5.16 -6.72
C ILE A 75 13.02 4.87 -5.47
N GLN A 76 11.71 4.78 -5.63
CA GLN A 76 10.80 4.46 -4.52
C GLN A 76 11.11 3.09 -3.91
N GLY A 77 11.37 2.06 -4.73
CA GLY A 77 11.73 0.71 -4.30
C GLY A 77 13.03 0.69 -3.48
N ILE A 78 14.05 1.43 -3.92
CA ILE A 78 15.33 1.56 -3.20
C ILE A 78 15.11 2.22 -1.83
N LEU A 79 14.34 3.30 -1.75
CA LEU A 79 14.05 3.97 -0.48
C LEU A 79 13.28 3.07 0.49
N VAL A 80 12.32 2.29 0.01
CA VAL A 80 11.61 1.28 0.82
C VAL A 80 12.59 0.25 1.38
N LYS A 81 13.48 -0.28 0.51
CA LYS A 81 14.49 -1.25 0.93
C LYS A 81 15.43 -0.65 1.95
N SER A 82 15.95 0.55 1.71
CA SER A 82 16.87 1.24 2.63
C SER A 82 16.27 1.46 4.01
N ALA A 83 15.01 1.90 4.07
CA ALA A 83 14.31 2.04 5.33
C ALA A 83 14.10 0.67 6.02
N SER A 84 13.86 -0.40 5.25
CA SER A 84 13.73 -1.74 5.82
C SER A 84 15.04 -2.31 6.34
N ASP A 85 16.17 -1.97 5.72
CA ASP A 85 17.51 -2.41 6.13
C ASP A 85 18.00 -1.69 7.41
N LEU A 86 17.35 -0.58 7.79
CA LEU A 86 17.59 0.15 9.04
C LEU A 86 16.77 -0.37 10.23
N ILE A 87 15.93 -1.37 10.04
CA ILE A 87 15.12 -1.95 11.13
C ILE A 87 16.01 -2.78 12.02
N ASP A 88 16.19 -2.36 13.27
CA ASP A 88 16.91 -3.12 14.30
C ASP A 88 16.24 -2.96 15.68
N LEU A 89 16.84 -3.54 16.71
CA LEU A 89 16.33 -3.49 18.08
C LEU A 89 16.38 -2.09 18.70
N GLU A 90 17.34 -1.25 18.28
CA GLU A 90 17.53 0.10 18.80
C GLU A 90 16.65 1.12 18.04
N SER A 91 16.34 0.82 16.76
CA SER A 91 15.60 1.69 15.85
C SER A 91 14.41 0.97 15.19
N PRO A 92 13.49 0.36 15.97
CA PRO A 92 12.41 -0.46 15.42
C PRO A 92 11.40 0.32 14.59
N ASN A 93 11.33 1.64 14.76
CA ASN A 93 10.35 2.49 14.08
C ASN A 93 10.62 2.66 12.58
N TYR A 94 11.81 2.28 12.08
CA TYR A 94 12.02 2.22 10.63
C TYR A 94 11.08 1.23 9.93
N GLN A 95 10.51 0.25 10.64
CA GLN A 95 9.45 -0.60 10.08
C GLN A 95 8.23 0.19 9.62
N TYR A 96 7.88 1.29 10.30
CA TYR A 96 6.78 2.16 9.91
C TYR A 96 7.18 3.11 8.78
N VAL A 97 8.44 3.59 8.77
CA VAL A 97 8.99 4.38 7.65
C VAL A 97 8.94 3.57 6.34
N ALA A 98 9.45 2.34 6.37
CA ALA A 98 9.43 1.44 5.22
C ALA A 98 7.98 1.13 4.75
N ALA A 99 7.05 0.89 5.70
CA ALA A 99 5.64 0.69 5.41
C ALA A 99 5.01 1.92 4.73
N ARG A 100 5.24 3.12 5.26
CA ARG A 100 4.70 4.37 4.70
C ARG A 100 5.26 4.64 3.30
N LEU A 101 6.55 4.44 3.07
CA LEU A 101 7.15 4.56 1.75
C LEU A 101 6.54 3.56 0.76
N LEU A 102 6.32 2.31 1.17
CA LEU A 102 5.63 1.30 0.37
C LEU A 102 4.19 1.73 0.03
N LEU A 103 3.44 2.21 1.03
CA LEU A 103 2.08 2.71 0.85
C LEU A 103 2.01 3.90 -0.12
N TYR A 104 2.97 4.83 -0.04
CA TYR A 104 3.06 5.97 -0.96
C TYR A 104 3.29 5.50 -2.40
N GLY A 105 4.17 4.50 -2.59
CA GLY A 105 4.35 3.85 -3.89
C GLY A 105 3.07 3.22 -4.42
N LEU A 106 2.35 2.47 -3.57
CA LEU A 106 1.07 1.85 -3.90
C LEU A 106 0.01 2.89 -4.32
N ARG A 107 -0.19 3.95 -3.52
CA ARG A 107 -1.16 5.02 -3.82
C ARG A 107 -0.83 5.75 -5.12
N LYS A 108 0.45 6.04 -5.36
CA LYS A 108 0.90 6.65 -6.63
C LYS A 108 0.68 5.74 -7.83
N ASN A 109 0.87 4.44 -7.69
CA ASN A 109 0.62 3.48 -8.76
C ASN A 109 -0.87 3.37 -9.10
N LEU A 110 -1.74 3.39 -8.07
CA LEU A 110 -3.19 3.22 -8.23
C LEU A 110 -3.90 4.48 -8.69
N TYR A 111 -3.51 5.63 -8.13
CA TYR A 111 -4.28 6.88 -8.21
C TYR A 111 -3.46 8.08 -8.75
N GLY A 112 -2.16 7.91 -9.00
CA GLY A 112 -1.26 9.00 -9.42
C GLY A 112 -0.92 10.00 -8.32
N ARG A 113 -1.47 9.83 -7.10
CA ARG A 113 -1.37 10.78 -5.98
C ARG A 113 -1.25 10.07 -4.63
N LEU A 114 -0.78 10.79 -3.59
CA LEU A 114 -0.63 10.26 -2.22
C LEU A 114 -1.88 10.48 -1.37
N HIS A 115 -2.49 11.63 -1.54
CA HIS A 115 -3.66 12.11 -0.80
C HIS A 115 -4.86 12.20 -1.75
N GLU A 116 -6.02 12.57 -1.21
CA GLU A 116 -7.26 12.72 -1.98
C GLU A 116 -7.60 11.46 -2.78
N LEU A 117 -7.66 10.34 -2.06
CA LEU A 117 -8.04 9.05 -2.65
C LEU A 117 -9.45 9.12 -3.23
N PRO A 118 -9.81 8.29 -4.21
CA PRO A 118 -11.16 8.28 -4.77
C PRO A 118 -12.18 7.94 -3.68
N VAL A 119 -13.41 8.40 -3.84
CA VAL A 119 -14.52 8.00 -2.98
C VAL A 119 -14.90 6.54 -3.24
N LEU A 120 -15.50 5.89 -2.25
CA LEU A 120 -15.79 4.45 -2.27
C LEU A 120 -16.59 4.03 -3.51
N ILE A 121 -17.60 4.80 -3.91
CA ILE A 121 -18.42 4.48 -5.07
C ILE A 121 -17.61 4.47 -6.38
N GLU A 122 -16.66 5.38 -6.54
CA GLU A 122 -15.77 5.40 -7.71
C GLU A 122 -14.83 4.19 -7.71
N GLN A 123 -14.29 3.83 -6.52
CA GLN A 123 -13.48 2.63 -6.36
C GLN A 123 -14.25 1.37 -6.75
N ILE A 124 -15.51 1.24 -6.29
CA ILE A 124 -16.38 0.11 -6.61
C ILE A 124 -16.69 0.07 -8.11
N LYS A 125 -17.18 1.17 -8.68
CA LYS A 125 -17.53 1.25 -10.11
C LYS A 125 -16.34 0.92 -11.01
N ARG A 126 -15.15 1.40 -10.65
CA ARG A 126 -13.90 1.08 -11.36
C ARG A 126 -13.55 -0.41 -11.29
N GLY A 127 -13.67 -1.02 -10.10
CA GLY A 127 -13.37 -2.44 -9.91
C GLY A 127 -14.37 -3.37 -10.58
N VAL A 128 -15.67 -3.06 -10.50
CA VAL A 128 -16.74 -3.79 -11.19
C VAL A 128 -16.59 -3.68 -12.71
N GLY A 129 -16.31 -2.48 -13.22
CA GLY A 129 -16.10 -2.26 -14.67
C GLY A 129 -14.89 -3.03 -15.24
N LYS A 130 -13.93 -3.42 -14.40
CA LYS A 130 -12.80 -4.28 -14.78
C LYS A 130 -13.01 -5.76 -14.48
N GLY A 131 -14.18 -6.14 -13.97
CA GLY A 131 -14.46 -7.54 -13.55
C GLY A 131 -13.66 -8.01 -12.34
N ILE A 132 -13.11 -7.09 -11.55
CA ILE A 132 -12.28 -7.37 -10.35
C ILE A 132 -13.15 -7.56 -9.13
N TYR A 133 -14.14 -6.70 -8.93
CA TYR A 133 -15.13 -6.82 -7.87
C TYR A 133 -16.40 -7.45 -8.38
N ASP A 134 -17.08 -8.17 -7.49
CA ASP A 134 -18.40 -8.72 -7.76
C ASP A 134 -19.42 -7.60 -7.96
N ALA A 135 -20.11 -7.62 -9.10
CA ALA A 135 -21.09 -6.60 -9.47
C ALA A 135 -22.32 -6.58 -8.53
N ASP A 136 -22.56 -7.65 -7.78
CA ASP A 136 -23.69 -7.73 -6.85
C ASP A 136 -23.62 -6.68 -5.75
N ILE A 137 -22.44 -6.18 -5.42
CA ILE A 137 -22.28 -5.11 -4.43
C ILE A 137 -23.07 -3.84 -4.80
N LEU A 138 -23.10 -3.48 -6.10
CA LEU A 138 -23.87 -2.33 -6.61
C LEU A 138 -25.38 -2.57 -6.67
N LYS A 139 -25.83 -3.84 -6.59
CA LYS A 139 -27.26 -4.19 -6.53
C LYS A 139 -27.77 -4.23 -5.09
N LYS A 140 -26.88 -4.60 -4.14
CA LYS A 140 -27.21 -4.77 -2.72
C LYS A 140 -27.23 -3.47 -1.94
N TYR A 141 -26.40 -2.49 -2.32
CA TYR A 141 -26.26 -1.21 -1.63
C TYR A 141 -26.71 -0.06 -2.52
N THR A 142 -27.50 0.85 -1.97
CA THR A 142 -27.83 2.12 -2.61
C THR A 142 -26.62 3.06 -2.62
N GLU A 143 -26.62 4.05 -3.52
CA GLU A 143 -25.54 5.06 -3.55
C GLU A 143 -25.45 5.83 -2.23
N THR A 144 -26.58 6.15 -1.60
CA THR A 144 -26.61 6.82 -0.28
C THR A 144 -25.96 5.98 0.83
N GLU A 145 -26.18 4.67 0.83
CA GLU A 145 -25.53 3.76 1.78
C GLU A 145 -24.02 3.70 1.56
N ILE A 146 -23.59 3.63 0.29
CA ILE A 146 -22.16 3.63 -0.07
C ILE A 146 -21.49 4.95 0.35
N GLU A 147 -22.15 6.09 0.14
CA GLU A 147 -21.68 7.41 0.59
C GLU A 147 -21.55 7.47 2.13
N SER A 148 -22.54 6.92 2.83
CA SER A 148 -22.49 6.84 4.30
C SER A 148 -21.31 5.99 4.79
N LEU A 149 -20.98 4.89 4.11
CA LEU A 149 -19.84 4.04 4.42
C LEU A 149 -18.50 4.68 4.01
N ASP A 150 -18.46 5.47 2.92
CA ASP A 150 -17.28 6.24 2.53
C ASP A 150 -16.82 7.18 3.63
N ASN A 151 -17.76 7.90 4.26
CA ASN A 151 -17.49 8.80 5.38
C ASN A 151 -16.90 8.10 6.63
N ILE A 152 -16.99 6.78 6.72
CA ILE A 152 -16.45 5.97 7.81
C ILE A 152 -15.01 5.51 7.52
N ILE A 153 -14.61 5.49 6.24
CA ILE A 153 -13.28 5.03 5.83
C ILE A 153 -12.22 6.00 6.35
N ASP A 154 -11.31 5.46 7.15
CA ASP A 154 -10.16 6.19 7.69
C ASP A 154 -8.87 5.66 7.05
N HIS A 155 -8.44 6.31 5.98
CA HIS A 155 -7.21 5.95 5.26
C HIS A 155 -5.91 6.16 6.04
N HIS A 156 -5.95 6.88 7.19
CA HIS A 156 -4.80 7.01 8.08
C HIS A 156 -4.51 5.70 8.83
N ARG A 157 -5.48 4.79 8.94
CA ARG A 157 -5.24 3.46 9.54
C ARG A 157 -4.23 2.63 8.74
N ASP A 158 -3.99 2.95 7.48
CA ASP A 158 -2.90 2.33 6.70
C ASP A 158 -1.51 2.58 7.34
N TYR A 159 -1.35 3.63 8.16
CA TYR A 159 -0.11 3.91 8.88
C TYR A 159 0.09 3.05 10.14
N LEU A 160 -0.88 2.23 10.52
CA LEU A 160 -0.76 1.24 11.59
C LEU A 160 0.04 0.00 11.16
N PHE A 161 0.20 -0.22 9.87
CA PHE A 161 0.95 -1.35 9.35
C PHE A 161 2.45 -1.23 9.64
N THR A 162 3.04 -2.34 10.07
CA THR A 162 4.48 -2.56 9.96
C THR A 162 4.84 -2.88 8.51
N TYR A 163 6.12 -2.80 8.15
CA TYR A 163 6.58 -3.12 6.80
C TYR A 163 6.22 -4.55 6.38
N ALA A 164 6.52 -5.53 7.23
CA ALA A 164 6.20 -6.93 6.95
C ALA A 164 4.69 -7.17 6.80
N GLY A 165 3.87 -6.54 7.66
CA GLY A 165 2.41 -6.62 7.59
C GLY A 165 1.86 -6.02 6.30
N LEU A 166 2.31 -4.84 5.92
CA LEU A 166 1.84 -4.20 4.67
C LEU A 166 2.31 -4.97 3.43
N ARG A 167 3.56 -5.47 3.42
CA ARG A 167 4.07 -6.34 2.34
C ARG A 167 3.17 -7.55 2.15
N GLN A 168 2.84 -8.25 3.25
CA GLN A 168 1.95 -9.41 3.18
C GLN A 168 0.57 -9.04 2.62
N VAL A 169 0.00 -7.90 3.02
CA VAL A 169 -1.28 -7.43 2.51
C VAL A 169 -1.19 -7.11 1.02
N VAL A 170 -0.18 -6.38 0.59
CA VAL A 170 0.02 -5.99 -0.82
C VAL A 170 0.26 -7.22 -1.69
N ASP A 171 1.14 -8.13 -1.27
CA ASP A 171 1.57 -9.24 -2.11
C ASP A 171 0.55 -10.38 -2.15
N LYS A 172 -0.29 -10.51 -1.11
CA LYS A 172 -1.15 -11.69 -0.96
C LYS A 172 -2.64 -11.39 -0.98
N TYR A 173 -3.09 -10.28 -0.40
CA TYR A 173 -4.50 -10.05 -0.10
C TYR A 173 -5.18 -8.97 -0.91
N LEU A 174 -4.48 -7.90 -1.30
CA LEU A 174 -5.06 -6.93 -2.22
C LEU A 174 -5.39 -7.59 -3.56
N VAL A 175 -6.54 -7.23 -4.11
CA VAL A 175 -6.92 -7.76 -5.43
C VAL A 175 -5.91 -7.28 -6.47
N GLN A 176 -5.36 -8.22 -7.21
CA GLN A 176 -4.33 -7.95 -8.20
C GLN A 176 -4.42 -8.91 -9.39
N ASP A 177 -3.95 -8.47 -10.52
CA ASP A 177 -3.64 -9.35 -11.65
C ASP A 177 -2.33 -10.07 -11.35
N ARG A 178 -2.40 -11.40 -11.18
CA ARG A 178 -1.25 -12.24 -10.84
C ARG A 178 -0.22 -12.34 -11.96
N SER A 179 -0.61 -12.11 -13.20
CA SER A 179 0.30 -12.17 -14.35
C SER A 179 1.17 -10.93 -14.47
N SER A 180 0.60 -9.76 -14.19
CA SER A 180 1.29 -8.46 -14.29
C SER A 180 1.76 -7.91 -12.95
N GLY A 181 1.27 -8.44 -11.83
CA GLY A 181 1.48 -7.87 -10.49
C GLY A 181 0.73 -6.57 -10.23
N GLN A 182 -0.18 -6.19 -11.14
CA GLN A 182 -0.98 -4.97 -11.00
C GLN A 182 -1.97 -5.09 -9.86
N VAL A 183 -1.81 -4.29 -8.81
CA VAL A 183 -2.76 -4.15 -7.70
C VAL A 183 -3.85 -3.14 -8.06
N TYR A 184 -5.06 -3.30 -7.50
CA TYR A 184 -6.24 -2.49 -7.86
C TYR A 184 -6.90 -1.74 -6.70
N GLU A 185 -6.43 -1.92 -5.47
CA GLU A 185 -7.02 -1.32 -4.27
C GLU A 185 -5.97 -1.03 -3.20
N THR A 186 -6.35 -0.23 -2.20
CA THR A 186 -5.58 -0.01 -0.98
C THR A 186 -6.19 -0.78 0.20
N PRO A 187 -5.47 -0.96 1.34
CA PRO A 187 -5.96 -1.78 2.43
C PRO A 187 -7.30 -1.33 3.00
N GLN A 188 -7.57 -0.02 3.11
CA GLN A 188 -8.84 0.43 3.68
C GLN A 188 -10.04 0.13 2.77
N PHE A 189 -9.87 0.24 1.44
CA PHE A 189 -10.92 -0.20 0.51
C PHE A 189 -11.11 -1.71 0.57
N MET A 190 -10.03 -2.50 0.65
CA MET A 190 -10.12 -3.94 0.86
C MET A 190 -10.99 -4.26 2.08
N TYR A 191 -10.69 -3.66 3.24
CA TYR A 191 -11.42 -3.92 4.47
C TYR A 191 -12.89 -3.51 4.40
N MET A 192 -13.18 -2.33 3.83
CA MET A 192 -14.57 -1.88 3.67
C MET A 192 -15.35 -2.81 2.75
N LEU A 193 -14.79 -3.19 1.60
CA LEU A 193 -15.45 -4.08 0.65
C LEU A 193 -15.67 -5.50 1.21
N ILE A 194 -14.73 -6.01 2.02
CA ILE A 194 -14.93 -7.27 2.74
C ILE A 194 -16.13 -7.15 3.67
N ALA A 195 -16.19 -6.10 4.49
CA ALA A 195 -17.29 -5.88 5.42
C ALA A 195 -18.64 -5.77 4.68
N MET A 196 -18.69 -4.94 3.63
CA MET A 196 -19.90 -4.80 2.80
C MET A 196 -20.35 -6.13 2.23
N THR A 197 -19.44 -6.94 1.70
CA THR A 197 -19.81 -8.23 1.07
C THR A 197 -20.33 -9.24 2.10
N ILE A 198 -19.70 -9.32 3.28
CA ILE A 198 -20.13 -10.25 4.34
C ILE A 198 -21.54 -9.94 4.84
N PHE A 199 -21.89 -8.67 4.99
CA PHE A 199 -23.18 -8.22 5.53
C PHE A 199 -24.20 -7.82 4.46
N ALA A 200 -23.94 -8.09 3.18
CA ALA A 200 -24.79 -7.68 2.07
C ALA A 200 -26.24 -8.20 2.16
N GLU A 201 -26.43 -9.39 2.76
CA GLU A 201 -27.76 -10.05 2.91
C GLU A 201 -28.47 -9.69 4.22
N TYR A 202 -27.84 -8.88 5.08
CA TYR A 202 -28.49 -8.42 6.31
C TYR A 202 -29.58 -7.38 6.01
N PRO A 203 -30.61 -7.26 6.88
CA PRO A 203 -31.66 -6.27 6.69
C PRO A 203 -31.13 -4.86 6.54
N PRO A 204 -31.65 -4.04 5.59
CA PRO A 204 -31.14 -2.70 5.30
C PRO A 204 -31.03 -1.80 6.53
N GLU A 205 -31.97 -1.91 7.48
CA GLU A 205 -32.02 -1.13 8.71
C GLU A 205 -30.87 -1.41 9.68
N SER A 206 -30.20 -2.55 9.57
CA SER A 206 -29.13 -2.96 10.50
C SER A 206 -27.77 -3.18 9.83
N ARG A 207 -27.75 -3.48 8.51
CA ARG A 207 -26.51 -3.87 7.82
C ARG A 207 -25.40 -2.84 7.91
N LEU A 208 -25.71 -1.54 7.84
CA LEU A 208 -24.69 -0.49 7.92
C LEU A 208 -23.99 -0.46 9.28
N ASP A 209 -24.72 -0.74 10.37
CA ASP A 209 -24.11 -0.87 11.70
C ASP A 209 -23.14 -2.07 11.74
N TYR A 210 -23.56 -3.24 11.23
CA TYR A 210 -22.69 -4.41 11.17
C TYR A 210 -21.46 -4.17 10.30
N VAL A 211 -21.60 -3.58 9.10
CA VAL A 211 -20.50 -3.22 8.22
C VAL A 211 -19.53 -2.29 8.93
N THR A 212 -20.03 -1.24 9.57
CA THR A 212 -19.24 -0.23 10.29
C THR A 212 -18.45 -0.85 11.44
N ARG A 213 -19.10 -1.66 12.26
CA ARG A 213 -18.46 -2.33 13.40
C ARG A 213 -17.38 -3.31 12.95
N TYR A 214 -17.68 -4.08 11.92
CA TYR A 214 -16.74 -5.06 11.37
C TYR A 214 -15.54 -4.36 10.72
N TYR A 215 -15.77 -3.34 9.86
CA TYR A 215 -14.70 -2.52 9.31
C TYR A 215 -13.82 -1.92 10.40
N ASN A 216 -14.41 -1.36 11.45
CA ASN A 216 -13.65 -0.79 12.57
C ASN A 216 -12.82 -1.84 13.32
N ALA A 217 -13.27 -3.07 13.39
CA ALA A 217 -12.53 -4.14 14.07
C ALA A 217 -11.34 -4.63 13.22
N ILE A 218 -11.55 -4.89 11.92
CA ILE A 218 -10.49 -5.41 11.04
C ILE A 218 -9.46 -4.35 10.67
N SER A 219 -9.90 -3.12 10.37
CA SER A 219 -9.00 -2.04 9.95
C SER A 219 -8.12 -1.49 11.08
N ARG A 220 -8.48 -1.77 12.34
CA ARG A 220 -7.67 -1.49 13.54
C ARG A 220 -6.91 -2.71 14.04
N HIS A 221 -6.85 -3.78 13.23
CA HIS A 221 -6.15 -5.04 13.54
C HIS A 221 -6.60 -5.70 14.85
N LYS A 222 -7.86 -5.48 15.29
CA LYS A 222 -8.42 -6.10 16.51
C LYS A 222 -8.83 -7.55 16.29
N ILE A 223 -9.14 -7.92 15.05
CA ILE A 223 -9.47 -9.27 14.62
C ILE A 223 -8.69 -9.61 13.35
N ASN A 224 -8.39 -10.88 13.19
CA ASN A 224 -7.80 -11.42 11.96
C ASN A 224 -8.87 -12.22 11.20
N ILE A 225 -8.74 -12.26 9.87
CA ILE A 225 -9.69 -12.90 8.98
C ILE A 225 -8.97 -14.01 8.20
N PRO A 226 -9.66 -15.14 7.90
CA PRO A 226 -9.09 -16.22 7.09
C PRO A 226 -8.63 -15.73 5.71
N THR A 227 -7.52 -16.28 5.24
CA THR A 227 -6.93 -15.95 3.93
C THR A 227 -7.92 -15.94 2.76
N PRO A 228 -8.81 -16.95 2.59
CA PRO A 228 -9.76 -16.96 1.46
C PRO A 228 -10.74 -15.78 1.50
N ILE A 229 -11.16 -15.36 2.70
CA ILE A 229 -12.04 -14.20 2.87
C ILE A 229 -11.29 -12.91 2.53
N MET A 230 -10.08 -12.74 3.07
CA MET A 230 -9.26 -11.55 2.78
C MET A 230 -8.94 -11.42 1.29
N GLY A 231 -8.60 -12.51 0.63
CA GLY A 231 -8.22 -12.49 -0.78
C GLY A 231 -9.39 -12.46 -1.76
N GLY A 232 -10.54 -13.09 -1.43
CA GLY A 232 -11.53 -13.45 -2.43
C GLY A 232 -12.95 -12.94 -2.25
N VAL A 233 -13.44 -12.67 -1.01
CA VAL A 233 -14.89 -12.52 -0.76
C VAL A 233 -15.56 -11.43 -1.60
N ARG A 234 -14.84 -10.33 -1.89
CA ARG A 234 -15.32 -9.19 -2.69
C ARG A 234 -15.14 -9.35 -4.20
N THR A 235 -14.61 -10.49 -4.64
CA THR A 235 -14.35 -10.80 -6.06
C THR A 235 -15.40 -11.77 -6.59
N PRO A 236 -15.50 -11.98 -7.91
CA PRO A 236 -16.38 -13.01 -8.47
C PRO A 236 -16.02 -14.46 -8.07
N ILE A 237 -14.85 -14.67 -7.46
CA ILE A 237 -14.41 -16.00 -7.01
C ILE A 237 -15.17 -16.40 -5.75
N ARG A 238 -15.83 -17.57 -5.79
CA ARG A 238 -16.67 -18.09 -4.72
C ARG A 238 -16.06 -19.31 -4.00
N GLN A 239 -14.74 -19.31 -3.85
CA GLN A 239 -14.03 -20.41 -3.20
C GLN A 239 -13.39 -19.92 -1.89
N PHE A 240 -13.91 -20.35 -0.76
CA PHE A 240 -13.51 -19.87 0.56
C PHE A 240 -12.90 -20.95 1.46
N ALA A 241 -12.64 -22.15 0.93
CA ALA A 241 -11.89 -23.18 1.64
C ALA A 241 -10.41 -22.82 1.71
N SER A 242 -9.83 -22.84 2.92
CA SER A 242 -8.38 -22.60 3.11
C SER A 242 -7.57 -23.88 3.01
N CYS A 243 -8.19 -25.03 3.23
CA CYS A 243 -7.57 -26.34 3.20
C CYS A 243 -8.45 -27.34 2.48
N VAL A 244 -7.83 -28.31 1.83
CA VAL A 244 -8.49 -29.47 1.25
C VAL A 244 -7.84 -30.73 1.81
N LEU A 245 -8.64 -31.77 2.05
CA LEU A 245 -8.13 -33.10 2.32
C LEU A 245 -8.12 -33.86 1.00
N VAL A 246 -6.97 -34.42 0.68
CA VAL A 246 -6.79 -35.31 -0.45
C VAL A 246 -6.54 -36.69 0.12
N ASP A 247 -7.44 -37.64 -0.14
CA ASP A 247 -7.27 -39.06 0.22
C ASP A 247 -6.38 -39.69 -0.83
N ILE A 248 -5.26 -40.23 -0.40
CA ILE A 248 -4.26 -40.86 -1.27
C ILE A 248 -3.91 -42.23 -0.71
N ASP A 249 -3.82 -43.22 -1.59
CA ASP A 249 -3.29 -44.53 -1.24
C ASP A 249 -1.75 -44.48 -1.18
N ASP A 250 -1.17 -45.43 -0.45
CA ASP A 250 0.30 -45.56 -0.34
C ASP A 250 0.89 -46.20 -1.62
N THR A 251 0.67 -45.53 -2.76
CA THR A 251 1.20 -45.94 -4.07
C THR A 251 1.71 -44.71 -4.83
N LEU A 252 2.74 -44.89 -5.66
CA LEU A 252 3.28 -43.81 -6.50
C LEU A 252 2.26 -43.23 -7.49
N ASP A 253 1.31 -44.03 -7.95
CA ASP A 253 0.27 -43.61 -8.89
C ASP A 253 -0.83 -42.77 -8.22
N SER A 254 -0.92 -42.82 -6.89
CA SER A 254 -1.90 -42.07 -6.08
C SER A 254 -1.37 -40.74 -5.58
N ILE A 255 -0.06 -40.53 -5.57
CA ILE A 255 0.63 -39.31 -5.16
C ILE A 255 0.78 -38.35 -6.35
#